data_58bb3be09106986e07fee8bb089bc8ed
#
_entry.id   58bb3be09106986e07fee8bb089bc8ed
#
_cell.length_a   1.000
_cell.length_b   1.000
_cell.length_c   1.000
_cell.angle_alpha   90.00
_cell.angle_beta   90.00
_cell.angle_gamma   90.00
#
_symmetry.space_group_name_H-M   'P 1'
#
loop_
_entity.id
_entity.type
_entity.pdbx_description
1 polymer ?
#
loop_
_entity_poly.entity_id
_entity_poly.type
_entity_poly.pdbx_seq_one_letter_code
_entity_poly.pdbx_strand_id
1 'polypeptide(L)'
;SYGTLKPGWNWLSFPRLERTGDNPVDAIGVLENINPFPGQIDFLGITNSSGAGVSLTYFGGTWINNNLSTIQSSLGYKLYTDNQDMSHIPASGTILDPATYIDIYAGHENWIGYFLNTLQTPAQAFGNQMDNLYLIKTRNWTMTKINNNWVTPNSNISLKYGDMVVVKCTNNASFQWNTSSSGPAGDYLAAASKNFTFQEKE
;
A
#
# COMPACT_ATOMS: atom_id res chain seq x y z
N SER A 1 3.14 -11.84 -13.45
CA SER A 1 2.36 -10.68 -12.99
C SER A 1 3.30 -9.53 -12.62
N TYR A 2 2.90 -8.29 -12.80
CA TYR A 2 3.69 -7.12 -12.47
C TYR A 2 2.79 -5.92 -12.17
N GLY A 3 3.30 -4.99 -11.35
CA GLY A 3 2.70 -3.71 -11.09
C GLY A 3 3.13 -2.67 -12.12
N THR A 4 2.23 -1.77 -12.48
CA THR A 4 2.51 -0.65 -13.39
C THR A 4 2.76 0.61 -12.57
N LEU A 5 3.91 1.25 -12.84
CA LEU A 5 4.30 2.56 -12.31
C LEU A 5 4.08 3.61 -13.37
N LYS A 6 3.50 4.73 -12.99
CA LYS A 6 3.39 5.93 -13.84
C LYS A 6 4.54 6.90 -13.56
N PRO A 7 4.89 7.76 -14.51
CA PRO A 7 5.79 8.88 -14.25
C PRO A 7 5.34 9.70 -13.03
N GLY A 8 6.30 10.09 -12.19
CA GLY A 8 6.02 10.84 -10.97
C GLY A 8 5.73 9.95 -9.76
N TRP A 9 4.90 10.42 -8.84
CA TRP A 9 4.58 9.73 -7.60
C TRP A 9 3.54 8.63 -7.76
N ASN A 10 3.82 7.46 -7.18
CA ASN A 10 2.91 6.33 -7.05
C ASN A 10 2.72 6.00 -5.57
N TRP A 11 1.48 5.72 -5.17
CA TRP A 11 1.16 5.16 -3.88
C TRP A 11 0.94 3.67 -4.05
N LEU A 12 1.66 2.84 -3.34
CA LEU A 12 1.71 1.42 -3.64
C LEU A 12 1.88 0.55 -2.40
N SER A 13 1.46 -0.69 -2.53
CA SER A 13 1.86 -1.80 -1.68
C SER A 13 2.32 -2.96 -2.54
N PHE A 14 3.00 -3.91 -1.93
CA PHE A 14 3.53 -5.08 -2.61
C PHE A 14 2.79 -6.32 -2.10
N PRO A 15 1.59 -6.63 -2.63
CA PRO A 15 0.78 -7.74 -2.13
C PRO A 15 1.39 -9.12 -2.41
N ARG A 16 2.39 -9.18 -3.28
CA ARG A 16 3.19 -10.39 -3.56
C ARG A 16 4.67 -10.07 -3.43
N LEU A 17 5.34 -10.85 -2.62
CA LEU A 17 6.79 -10.82 -2.43
C LEU A 17 7.32 -12.25 -2.30
N GLU A 18 8.59 -12.46 -2.63
CA GLU A 18 9.25 -13.74 -2.43
C GLU A 18 9.73 -13.87 -0.98
N ARG A 19 8.82 -14.33 -0.12
CA ARG A 19 9.06 -14.44 1.32
C ARG A 19 8.15 -15.49 1.94
N THR A 20 8.42 -15.82 3.20
CA THR A 20 7.53 -16.61 4.05
C THR A 20 6.79 -15.69 5.00
N GLY A 21 5.48 -15.82 5.10
CA GLY A 21 4.64 -14.90 5.88
C GLY A 21 4.77 -13.45 5.41
N ASP A 22 4.81 -12.50 6.34
CA ASP A 22 5.07 -11.06 6.06
C ASP A 22 6.52 -10.67 6.40
N ASN A 23 7.47 -11.57 6.23
CA ASN A 23 8.88 -11.28 6.46
C ASN A 23 9.37 -10.18 5.51
N PRO A 24 10.21 -9.25 5.98
CA PRO A 24 10.79 -8.21 5.14
C PRO A 24 11.65 -8.80 4.02
N VAL A 25 11.58 -8.20 2.84
CA VAL A 25 12.48 -8.48 1.72
C VAL A 25 13.34 -7.26 1.38
N ASP A 26 14.49 -7.48 0.78
CA ASP A 26 15.41 -6.41 0.40
C ASP A 26 14.77 -5.45 -0.61
N ALA A 27 14.71 -4.17 -0.25
CA ALA A 27 14.08 -3.15 -1.06
C ALA A 27 14.84 -2.89 -2.36
N ILE A 28 16.17 -2.84 -2.32
CA ILE A 28 17.00 -2.62 -3.52
C ILE A 28 16.76 -3.76 -4.50
N GLY A 29 16.82 -5.00 -4.04
CA GLY A 29 16.61 -6.18 -4.88
C GLY A 29 15.25 -6.19 -5.59
N VAL A 30 14.20 -5.64 -4.96
CA VAL A 30 12.88 -5.50 -5.59
C VAL A 30 12.86 -4.35 -6.58
N LEU A 31 13.37 -3.17 -6.20
CA LEU A 31 13.30 -1.96 -7.01
C LEU A 31 14.20 -1.99 -8.25
N GLU A 32 15.32 -2.71 -8.21
CA GLU A 32 16.20 -2.91 -9.37
C GLU A 32 15.55 -3.68 -10.52
N ASN A 33 14.42 -4.35 -10.27
CA ASN A 33 13.64 -5.02 -11.30
C ASN A 33 12.62 -4.09 -12.02
N ILE A 34 12.59 -2.79 -11.71
CA ILE A 34 11.78 -1.82 -12.46
C ILE A 34 12.27 -1.77 -13.90
N ASN A 35 11.35 -1.91 -14.85
CA ASN A 35 11.69 -1.95 -16.27
C ASN A 35 10.73 -1.08 -17.12
N PRO A 36 11.21 -0.07 -17.86
CA PRO A 36 12.61 0.38 -17.91
C PRO A 36 13.07 0.94 -16.56
N PHE A 37 14.35 0.74 -16.23
CA PHE A 37 14.91 1.24 -14.98
C PHE A 37 15.11 2.76 -15.07
N PRO A 38 14.63 3.53 -14.07
CA PRO A 38 14.67 4.99 -14.11
C PRO A 38 16.04 5.57 -13.76
N GLY A 39 16.27 6.82 -14.13
CA GLY A 39 17.45 7.58 -13.72
C GLY A 39 17.39 8.02 -12.25
N GLN A 40 16.18 8.20 -11.74
CA GLN A 40 15.93 8.55 -10.33
C GLN A 40 14.75 7.74 -9.77
N ILE A 41 14.91 7.28 -8.54
CA ILE A 41 13.86 6.71 -7.71
C ILE A 41 13.91 7.40 -6.34
N ASP A 42 12.76 7.89 -5.86
CA ASP A 42 12.58 8.24 -4.45
C ASP A 42 11.53 7.29 -3.86
N PHE A 43 11.96 6.44 -2.95
CA PHE A 43 11.11 5.44 -2.30
C PHE A 43 10.97 5.79 -0.83
N LEU A 44 9.73 6.05 -0.40
CA LEU A 44 9.41 6.57 0.92
C LEU A 44 8.53 5.59 1.70
N GLY A 45 8.84 5.47 2.97
CA GLY A 45 8.03 4.79 3.97
C GLY A 45 7.96 5.56 5.27
N ILE A 46 7.24 5.00 6.23
CA ILE A 46 7.25 5.45 7.62
C ILE A 46 7.49 4.26 8.53
N THR A 47 8.14 4.48 9.66
CA THR A 47 8.22 3.46 10.71
C THR A 47 6.86 3.35 11.39
N ASN A 48 6.33 2.13 11.50
CA ASN A 48 4.99 1.89 12.05
C ASN A 48 4.84 2.44 13.47
N SER A 49 5.77 2.13 14.35
CA SER A 49 5.64 2.45 15.78
C SER A 49 5.81 3.93 16.11
N SER A 50 6.56 4.69 15.31
CA SER A 50 6.87 6.11 15.59
C SER A 50 6.38 7.09 14.52
N GLY A 51 5.99 6.59 13.36
CA GLY A 51 5.62 7.43 12.21
C GLY A 51 6.78 8.22 11.61
N ALA A 52 8.02 7.91 11.98
CA ALA A 52 9.19 8.57 11.42
C ALA A 52 9.35 8.24 9.93
N GLY A 53 9.60 9.25 9.11
CA GLY A 53 9.89 9.08 7.69
C GLY A 53 11.20 8.34 7.46
N VAL A 54 11.15 7.38 6.52
CA VAL A 54 12.31 6.62 6.05
C VAL A 54 12.35 6.67 4.54
N SER A 55 13.52 6.59 3.94
CA SER A 55 13.64 6.68 2.48
C SER A 55 14.80 5.87 1.93
N LEU A 56 14.64 5.51 0.65
CA LEU A 56 15.67 4.88 -0.16
C LEU A 56 15.64 5.59 -1.53
N THR A 57 16.75 6.21 -1.91
CA THR A 57 16.85 7.00 -3.14
C THR A 57 17.90 6.42 -4.07
N TYR A 58 17.57 6.30 -5.35
CA TYR A 58 18.52 6.05 -6.41
C TYR A 58 18.73 7.35 -7.20
N PHE A 59 19.96 7.80 -7.27
CA PHE A 59 20.34 8.98 -8.03
C PHE A 59 21.82 8.91 -8.45
N GLY A 60 22.12 9.30 -9.68
CA GLY A 60 23.48 9.34 -10.19
C GLY A 60 24.19 7.99 -10.17
N GLY A 61 23.47 6.89 -10.34
CA GLY A 61 24.04 5.54 -10.34
C GLY A 61 24.26 4.94 -8.95
N THR A 62 23.77 5.58 -7.88
CA THR A 62 24.04 5.16 -6.50
C THR A 62 22.75 5.10 -5.68
N TRP A 63 22.63 4.06 -4.84
CA TRP A 63 21.60 3.96 -3.82
C TRP A 63 22.04 4.69 -2.54
N ILE A 64 21.13 5.53 -2.02
CA ILE A 64 21.29 6.25 -0.76
C ILE A 64 20.17 5.79 0.16
N ASN A 65 20.53 5.15 1.28
CA ASN A 65 19.55 4.60 2.23
C ASN A 65 19.46 5.47 3.49
N ASN A 66 18.24 5.87 3.81
CA ASN A 66 17.88 6.53 5.05
C ASN A 66 16.83 5.67 5.79
N ASN A 67 17.30 4.56 6.38
CA ASN A 67 16.53 3.61 7.19
C ASN A 67 15.37 2.89 6.48
N LEU A 68 15.38 2.82 5.14
CA LEU A 68 14.40 2.05 4.37
C LEU A 68 15.12 0.99 3.53
N SER A 69 15.49 -0.11 4.15
CA SER A 69 16.21 -1.21 3.48
C SER A 69 15.31 -2.38 3.07
N THR A 70 14.09 -2.45 3.59
CA THR A 70 13.21 -3.60 3.36
C THR A 70 11.80 -3.20 3.00
N ILE A 71 11.08 -4.11 2.34
CA ILE A 71 9.67 -4.02 1.95
C ILE A 71 8.89 -5.13 2.63
N GLN A 72 7.68 -4.81 3.13
CA GLN A 72 6.71 -5.77 3.65
C GLN A 72 5.36 -5.59 2.94
N SER A 73 4.63 -6.69 2.71
CA SER A 73 3.35 -6.65 2.01
C SER A 73 2.22 -5.99 2.83
N SER A 74 2.31 -6.03 4.15
CA SER A 74 1.35 -5.35 5.04
C SER A 74 1.52 -3.83 5.10
N LEU A 75 2.62 -3.29 4.55
CA LEU A 75 2.93 -1.87 4.58
C LEU A 75 2.67 -1.20 3.22
N GLY A 76 2.45 0.11 3.28
CA GLY A 76 2.32 0.98 2.12
C GLY A 76 3.54 1.90 1.96
N TYR A 77 3.78 2.32 0.73
CA TYR A 77 4.94 3.13 0.35
C TYR A 77 4.55 4.16 -0.69
N LYS A 78 5.38 5.20 -0.84
CA LYS A 78 5.32 6.13 -1.97
C LYS A 78 6.59 5.99 -2.80
N LEU A 79 6.43 5.92 -4.10
CA LEU A 79 7.54 5.81 -5.04
C LEU A 79 7.43 6.86 -6.13
N TYR A 80 8.48 7.66 -6.27
CA TYR A 80 8.66 8.55 -7.40
C TYR A 80 9.60 7.90 -8.43
N THR A 81 9.27 8.06 -9.70
CA THR A 81 10.15 7.71 -10.81
C THR A 81 10.19 8.84 -11.84
N ASP A 82 11.37 9.14 -12.36
CA ASP A 82 11.58 10.16 -13.39
C ASP A 82 11.37 9.64 -14.83
N ASN A 83 11.01 8.36 -15.00
CA ASN A 83 10.65 7.83 -16.30
C ASN A 83 9.53 8.65 -16.94
N GLN A 84 9.66 8.92 -18.25
CA GLN A 84 8.63 9.66 -18.98
C GLN A 84 7.46 8.76 -19.40
N ASP A 85 7.72 7.45 -19.52
CA ASP A 85 6.74 6.42 -19.85
C ASP A 85 6.46 5.53 -18.66
N MET A 86 5.40 4.73 -18.75
CA MET A 86 5.07 3.73 -17.75
C MET A 86 6.19 2.71 -17.61
N SER A 87 6.50 2.37 -16.36
CA SER A 87 7.43 1.31 -15.99
C SER A 87 6.67 0.15 -15.36
N HIS A 88 7.31 -1.00 -15.34
CA HIS A 88 6.77 -2.20 -14.72
C HIS A 88 7.71 -2.70 -13.64
N ILE A 89 7.14 -3.16 -12.54
CA ILE A 89 7.87 -3.85 -11.47
C ILE A 89 7.29 -5.26 -11.31
N PRO A 90 8.12 -6.31 -11.33
CA PRO A 90 7.62 -7.66 -11.16
C PRO A 90 6.89 -7.84 -9.83
N ALA A 91 5.73 -8.48 -9.88
CA ALA A 91 5.01 -8.97 -8.72
C ALA A 91 5.20 -10.49 -8.66
N SER A 92 6.33 -10.92 -8.16
CA SER A 92 6.69 -12.32 -7.98
C SER A 92 6.45 -12.79 -6.54
N GLY A 93 6.49 -14.08 -6.33
CA GLY A 93 6.34 -14.67 -5.01
C GLY A 93 4.90 -15.00 -4.62
N THR A 94 4.69 -15.16 -3.32
CA THR A 94 3.41 -15.57 -2.74
C THR A 94 2.57 -14.38 -2.31
N ILE A 95 1.24 -14.55 -2.39
CA ILE A 95 0.29 -13.61 -1.80
C ILE A 95 0.40 -13.70 -0.28
N LEU A 96 0.24 -12.56 0.40
CA LEU A 96 0.17 -12.55 1.85
C LEU A 96 -1.11 -13.24 2.33
N ASP A 97 -1.02 -14.00 3.41
CA ASP A 97 -2.17 -14.65 4.03
C ASP A 97 -3.21 -13.58 4.41
N PRO A 98 -4.46 -13.70 3.95
CA PRO A 98 -5.53 -12.78 4.32
C PRO A 98 -5.71 -12.59 5.83
N ALA A 99 -5.36 -13.61 6.63
CA ALA A 99 -5.41 -13.57 8.08
C ALA A 99 -4.19 -12.90 8.74
N THR A 100 -3.32 -12.28 7.96
CA THR A 100 -2.18 -11.53 8.51
C THR A 100 -2.63 -10.32 9.30
N TYR A 101 -2.11 -10.17 10.51
CA TYR A 101 -2.36 -8.99 11.35
C TYR A 101 -1.58 -7.77 10.86
N ILE A 102 -2.25 -6.63 10.94
CA ILE A 102 -1.68 -5.31 10.66
C ILE A 102 -1.72 -4.49 11.95
N ASP A 103 -0.58 -3.98 12.36
CA ASP A 103 -0.48 -3.10 13.51
C ASP A 103 -0.63 -1.64 13.09
N ILE A 104 -1.47 -0.90 13.80
CA ILE A 104 -1.64 0.54 13.65
C ILE A 104 -1.46 1.25 14.98
N TYR A 105 -0.89 2.43 14.93
CA TYR A 105 -0.48 3.20 16.09
C TYR A 105 -1.11 4.59 16.09
N ALA A 106 -1.59 5.02 17.25
CA ALA A 106 -2.14 6.34 17.45
C ALA A 106 -1.05 7.43 17.39
N GLY A 107 -1.45 8.65 17.07
CA GLY A 107 -0.58 9.82 17.11
C GLY A 107 0.09 10.18 15.80
N HIS A 108 0.07 9.31 14.80
CA HIS A 108 0.64 9.58 13.46
C HIS A 108 -0.11 8.83 12.37
N GLU A 109 0.25 9.07 11.11
CA GLU A 109 -0.23 8.26 9.99
C GLU A 109 0.35 6.85 10.05
N ASN A 110 -0.47 5.87 9.66
CA ASN A 110 -0.03 4.50 9.38
C ASN A 110 -0.21 4.26 7.87
N TRP A 111 0.84 3.81 7.21
CA TRP A 111 0.83 3.47 5.80
C TRP A 111 0.77 1.95 5.66
N ILE A 112 -0.38 1.44 5.26
CA ILE A 112 -0.67 0.00 5.23
C ILE A 112 -1.02 -0.46 3.82
N GLY A 113 -0.79 -1.74 3.55
CA GLY A 113 -1.09 -2.39 2.29
C GLY A 113 -2.45 -3.09 2.32
N TYR A 114 -3.25 -2.93 1.26
CA TYR A 114 -4.44 -3.73 1.05
C TYR A 114 -4.09 -4.91 0.14
N PHE A 115 -4.09 -6.11 0.70
CA PHE A 115 -3.59 -7.32 0.03
C PHE A 115 -4.68 -8.39 -0.22
N LEU A 116 -5.96 -8.06 0.01
CA LEU A 116 -7.05 -8.97 -0.35
C LEU A 116 -7.36 -8.90 -1.85
N ASN A 117 -7.72 -10.04 -2.43
CA ASN A 117 -8.14 -10.17 -3.82
C ASN A 117 -9.59 -9.75 -4.07
N THR A 118 -10.17 -8.94 -3.21
CA THR A 118 -11.56 -8.50 -3.28
C THR A 118 -11.64 -6.98 -3.29
N LEU A 119 -12.59 -6.46 -4.05
CA LEU A 119 -12.96 -5.05 -3.98
C LEU A 119 -13.89 -4.85 -2.79
N GLN A 120 -13.53 -3.96 -1.87
CA GLN A 120 -14.32 -3.67 -0.68
C GLN A 120 -14.45 -2.16 -0.46
N THR A 121 -15.58 -1.74 0.09
CA THR A 121 -15.66 -0.41 0.69
C THR A 121 -14.78 -0.36 1.94
N PRO A 122 -14.36 0.81 2.42
CA PRO A 122 -13.62 0.91 3.69
C PRO A 122 -14.36 0.27 4.86
N ALA A 123 -15.68 0.45 4.95
CA ALA A 123 -16.49 -0.17 6.00
C ALA A 123 -16.46 -1.71 5.95
N GLN A 124 -16.52 -2.28 4.75
CA GLN A 124 -16.38 -3.73 4.58
C GLN A 124 -15.00 -4.23 4.96
N ALA A 125 -13.96 -3.53 4.50
CA ALA A 125 -12.56 -3.95 4.69
C ALA A 125 -12.10 -3.84 6.15
N PHE A 126 -12.40 -2.72 6.82
CA PHE A 126 -11.99 -2.47 8.19
C PHE A 126 -12.93 -3.08 9.24
N GLY A 127 -14.19 -3.34 8.90
CA GLY A 127 -15.17 -3.87 9.83
C GLY A 127 -15.24 -3.05 11.13
N ASN A 128 -15.09 -3.71 12.27
CA ASN A 128 -15.15 -3.06 13.59
C ASN A 128 -14.02 -2.04 13.85
N GLN A 129 -12.93 -2.06 13.06
CA GLN A 129 -11.87 -1.06 13.19
C GLN A 129 -12.32 0.34 12.76
N MET A 130 -13.42 0.46 12.00
CA MET A 130 -13.98 1.77 11.63
C MET A 130 -14.24 2.66 12.85
N ASP A 131 -14.59 2.09 14.00
CA ASP A 131 -14.83 2.85 15.23
C ASP A 131 -13.55 3.48 15.79
N ASN A 132 -12.42 2.81 15.64
CA ASN A 132 -11.10 3.25 16.08
C ASN A 132 -10.45 4.26 15.13
N LEU A 133 -10.89 4.31 13.87
CA LEU A 133 -10.32 5.19 12.85
C LEU A 133 -11.02 6.53 12.80
N TYR A 134 -10.28 7.61 12.47
CA TYR A 134 -10.85 8.93 12.21
C TYR A 134 -10.37 9.54 10.88
N LEU A 135 -9.41 8.92 10.19
CA LEU A 135 -9.00 9.24 8.83
C LEU A 135 -8.66 7.96 8.08
N ILE A 136 -9.16 7.86 6.86
CA ILE A 136 -8.77 6.84 5.88
C ILE A 136 -8.54 7.55 4.55
N LYS A 137 -7.39 7.32 3.95
CA LYS A 137 -7.00 8.01 2.73
C LYS A 137 -6.28 7.05 1.78
N THR A 138 -6.63 7.14 0.51
CA THR A 138 -5.82 6.62 -0.60
C THR A 138 -5.32 7.81 -1.42
N ARG A 139 -4.63 7.54 -2.51
CA ARG A 139 -4.24 8.62 -3.43
C ARG A 139 -5.43 9.37 -4.01
N ASN A 140 -6.55 8.69 -4.23
CA ASN A 140 -7.67 9.18 -5.00
C ASN A 140 -8.83 9.72 -4.16
N TRP A 141 -8.91 9.35 -2.88
CA TRP A 141 -9.98 9.79 -2.00
C TRP A 141 -9.55 9.84 -0.54
N THR A 142 -10.29 10.62 0.23
CA THR A 142 -10.10 10.77 1.68
C THR A 142 -11.44 10.73 2.38
N MET A 143 -11.53 9.95 3.47
CA MET A 143 -12.65 10.03 4.43
C MET A 143 -12.11 10.48 5.78
N THR A 144 -12.86 11.36 6.42
CA THR A 144 -12.58 11.86 7.77
C THR A 144 -13.80 11.70 8.66
N LYS A 145 -13.58 11.45 9.94
CA LYS A 145 -14.65 11.41 10.93
C LYS A 145 -14.79 12.80 11.57
N ILE A 146 -15.97 13.39 11.43
CA ILE A 146 -16.32 14.69 12.01
C ILE A 146 -17.54 14.48 12.91
N ASN A 147 -17.45 14.80 14.19
CA ASN A 147 -18.51 14.58 15.17
C ASN A 147 -19.05 13.13 15.12
N ASN A 148 -18.15 12.15 15.09
CA ASN A 148 -18.43 10.72 14.97
C ASN A 148 -19.11 10.27 13.67
N ASN A 149 -19.26 11.14 12.69
CA ASN A 149 -19.82 10.79 11.39
C ASN A 149 -18.71 10.79 10.33
N TRP A 150 -18.70 9.74 9.49
CA TRP A 150 -17.80 9.68 8.35
C TRP A 150 -18.25 10.64 7.25
N VAL A 151 -17.33 11.48 6.81
CA VAL A 151 -17.51 12.40 5.69
C VAL A 151 -16.59 11.99 4.57
N THR A 152 -17.14 11.81 3.38
CA THR A 152 -16.40 11.45 2.17
C THR A 152 -16.88 12.32 1.01
N PRO A 153 -15.98 12.82 0.14
CA PRO A 153 -16.36 13.61 -1.01
C PRO A 153 -17.04 12.81 -2.13
N ASN A 154 -16.84 11.49 -2.14
CA ASN A 154 -17.28 10.59 -3.22
C ASN A 154 -18.16 9.47 -2.69
N SER A 155 -19.16 9.07 -3.47
CA SER A 155 -20.07 7.97 -3.14
C SER A 155 -19.52 6.58 -3.45
N ASN A 156 -18.49 6.47 -4.33
CA ASN A 156 -17.96 5.20 -4.83
C ASN A 156 -16.49 5.04 -4.42
N ILE A 157 -16.24 4.93 -3.11
CA ILE A 157 -14.91 4.69 -2.58
C ILE A 157 -14.71 3.20 -2.35
N SER A 158 -13.57 2.69 -2.77
CA SER A 158 -13.22 1.28 -2.60
C SER A 158 -11.74 1.09 -2.40
N LEU A 159 -11.39 -0.04 -1.79
CA LEU A 159 -10.06 -0.59 -1.69
C LEU A 159 -9.91 -1.77 -2.63
N LYS A 160 -8.81 -1.84 -3.33
CA LYS A 160 -8.48 -2.92 -4.27
C LYS A 160 -7.08 -3.46 -4.03
N TYR A 161 -6.86 -4.65 -4.51
CA TYR A 161 -5.57 -5.35 -4.43
C TYR A 161 -4.39 -4.47 -4.87
N GLY A 162 -3.41 -4.33 -4.00
CA GLY A 162 -2.23 -3.51 -4.23
C GLY A 162 -2.35 -2.04 -3.78
N ASP A 163 -3.50 -1.63 -3.26
CA ASP A 163 -3.65 -0.27 -2.75
C ASP A 163 -2.78 -0.03 -1.52
N MET A 164 -2.18 1.16 -1.46
CA MET A 164 -1.70 1.75 -0.23
C MET A 164 -2.83 2.53 0.43
N VAL A 165 -3.01 2.32 1.72
CA VAL A 165 -4.01 3.00 2.53
C VAL A 165 -3.32 3.73 3.68
N VAL A 166 -3.61 5.01 3.84
CA VAL A 166 -3.16 5.80 4.97
C VAL A 166 -4.29 5.89 5.97
N VAL A 167 -4.03 5.53 7.22
CA VAL A 167 -5.01 5.63 8.30
C VAL A 167 -4.47 6.37 9.50
N LYS A 168 -5.38 7.03 10.24
CA LYS A 168 -5.12 7.53 11.59
C LYS A 168 -6.14 6.92 12.54
N CYS A 169 -5.67 6.49 13.71
CA CYS A 169 -6.48 5.83 14.72
C CYS A 169 -6.39 6.53 16.08
N THR A 170 -7.41 6.32 16.89
CA THR A 170 -7.49 6.88 18.24
C THR A 170 -6.61 6.08 19.22
N ASN A 171 -6.62 4.76 19.08
CA ASN A 171 -5.87 3.83 19.92
C ASN A 171 -5.01 2.91 19.07
N ASN A 172 -3.88 2.46 19.63
CA ASN A 172 -3.11 1.39 19.02
C ASN A 172 -3.98 0.14 18.88
N ALA A 173 -3.86 -0.54 17.76
CA ALA A 173 -4.62 -1.75 17.49
C ALA A 173 -3.83 -2.69 16.58
N SER A 174 -4.18 -3.96 16.64
CA SER A 174 -3.78 -4.98 15.69
C SER A 174 -5.04 -5.57 15.09
N PHE A 175 -5.16 -5.57 13.77
CA PHE A 175 -6.37 -6.03 13.08
C PHE A 175 -6.05 -6.86 11.85
N GLN A 176 -7.03 -7.59 11.37
CA GLN A 176 -6.99 -8.30 10.09
C GLN A 176 -7.99 -7.64 9.14
N TRP A 177 -7.67 -7.60 7.83
CA TRP A 177 -8.67 -7.25 6.84
C TRP A 177 -9.88 -8.20 6.94
N ASN A 178 -11.07 -7.64 6.90
CA ASN A 178 -12.29 -8.44 6.98
C ASN A 178 -12.52 -9.20 5.66
N THR A 179 -12.46 -10.52 5.72
CA THR A 179 -12.66 -11.41 4.56
C THR A 179 -14.12 -11.85 4.37
N SER A 180 -15.00 -11.60 5.34
CA SER A 180 -16.38 -12.11 5.35
C SER A 180 -17.37 -11.25 4.56
N SER A 181 -17.00 -10.01 4.21
CA SER A 181 -17.83 -9.12 3.40
C SER A 181 -17.06 -8.68 2.15
N SER A 182 -17.29 -9.37 1.04
CA SER A 182 -16.80 -8.94 -0.26
C SER A 182 -17.78 -7.93 -0.88
N GLY A 183 -17.26 -6.88 -1.50
CA GLY A 183 -18.00 -6.07 -2.44
C GLY A 183 -18.44 -6.88 -3.67
N PRO A 184 -19.17 -6.27 -4.62
CA PRO A 184 -19.49 -6.94 -5.87
C PRO A 184 -18.22 -7.52 -6.46
N ALA A 185 -18.27 -8.80 -6.79
CA ALA A 185 -17.15 -9.57 -7.28
C ALA A 185 -16.61 -8.94 -8.58
N GLY A 186 -15.70 -8.01 -8.44
CA GLY A 186 -14.74 -7.75 -9.48
C GLY A 186 -13.81 -8.95 -9.49
N ASP A 187 -13.47 -9.43 -10.63
CA ASP A 187 -12.68 -10.65 -10.84
C ASP A 187 -11.20 -10.44 -10.43
N TYR A 188 -10.99 -10.00 -9.17
CA TYR A 188 -9.68 -9.78 -8.57
C TYR A 188 -9.00 -11.08 -8.13
N LEU A 189 -9.75 -12.19 -8.11
CA LEU A 189 -9.18 -13.52 -7.85
C LEU A 189 -8.04 -13.84 -8.82
N ALA A 190 -8.13 -13.34 -10.03
CA ALA A 190 -7.07 -13.46 -11.00
C ALA A 190 -5.94 -12.42 -10.82
N ALA A 191 -6.08 -11.41 -9.95
CA ALA A 191 -5.04 -10.41 -9.71
C ALA A 191 -3.75 -11.04 -9.14
N ALA A 192 -3.85 -12.19 -8.48
CA ALA A 192 -2.70 -12.97 -8.06
C ALA A 192 -1.80 -13.40 -9.23
N SER A 193 -2.34 -13.51 -10.43
CA SER A 193 -1.63 -13.93 -11.66
C SER A 193 -1.69 -12.90 -12.78
N LYS A 194 -2.41 -11.80 -12.61
CA LYS A 194 -2.56 -10.74 -13.61
C LYS A 194 -1.73 -9.51 -13.24
N ASN A 195 -1.58 -8.63 -14.21
CA ASN A 195 -1.00 -7.30 -14.01
C ASN A 195 -1.91 -6.46 -13.12
N PHE A 196 -1.33 -5.64 -12.28
CA PHE A 196 -2.05 -4.67 -11.48
C PHE A 196 -1.40 -3.28 -11.64
N THR A 197 -2.16 -2.24 -11.39
CA THR A 197 -1.68 -0.87 -11.45
C THR A 197 -1.66 -0.31 -10.04
N PHE A 198 -0.55 0.26 -9.63
CA PHE A 198 -0.47 1.02 -8.39
C PHE A 198 -1.37 2.25 -8.48
N GLN A 199 -1.81 2.75 -7.32
CA GLN A 199 -2.74 3.87 -7.28
C GLN A 199 -2.26 5.04 -8.13
N GLU A 200 -3.10 5.43 -9.06
CA GLU A 200 -2.82 6.51 -10.00
C GLU A 200 -3.17 7.87 -9.38
N LYS A 201 -2.55 8.89 -9.94
CA LYS A 201 -2.99 10.27 -9.75
C LYS A 201 -4.10 10.55 -10.76
N GLU A 202 -5.27 10.99 -10.30
CA GLU A 202 -6.21 11.73 -11.16
C GLU A 202 -5.68 13.13 -11.47
#